data_7f6fd6de3fc745ca237b0e1d45dfd799
#
_entry.id   7f6fd6de3fc745ca237b0e1d45dfd799
#
_cell.length_a   1.000
_cell.length_b   1.000
_cell.length_c   1.000
_cell.angle_alpha   90.00
_cell.angle_beta   90.00
_cell.angle_gamma   90.00
#
_symmetry.space_group_name_H-M   'P 1'
#
loop_
_entity.id
_entity.type
_entity.pdbx_description
1 polymer ?
#
loop_
_entity_poly.entity_id
_entity_poly.type
_entity_poly.pdbx_seq_one_letter_code
_entity_poly.pdbx_strand_id
1 'polypeptide(L)'
;GAIELNYFKFYKIKFASGRDFDLRKTSDTISGAVINETFAKQMGWNNENALEKEFIPGWDGKKKYKVIGVVKDFYFQGVHAPVVPVAFFNYERNWAKNNMHNLQIKVSKDDIEGTLKRIEKFWKEKAEPGYPFDYHFVDKHFAKTLKKNKKQRILFTILNSVVLIVALLGLFALSSLLIEQKLK
;
A
#
# COMPACT_ATOMS: atom_id res chain seq x y z
N GLY A 1 10.90 -1.84 -0.08
CA GLY A 1 10.38 -3.18 -0.43
C GLY A 1 11.19 -3.84 -1.51
N ALA A 2 11.25 -5.18 -1.51
CA ALA A 2 11.83 -5.94 -2.62
C ALA A 2 10.74 -6.25 -3.64
N ILE A 3 11.01 -6.01 -4.90
CA ILE A 3 10.06 -6.20 -6.00
C ILE A 3 10.70 -6.93 -7.18
N GLU A 4 9.85 -7.57 -7.98
CA GLU A 4 10.24 -8.18 -9.24
C GLU A 4 10.23 -7.16 -10.38
N LEU A 5 10.94 -7.44 -11.46
CA LEU A 5 11.15 -6.53 -12.59
C LEU A 5 9.89 -5.98 -13.26
N ASN A 6 8.81 -6.73 -13.26
CA ASN A 6 7.57 -6.33 -13.92
C ASN A 6 6.60 -5.60 -12.99
N TYR A 7 6.97 -5.34 -11.74
CA TYR A 7 6.11 -4.79 -10.71
C TYR A 7 5.43 -3.49 -11.14
N PHE A 8 6.21 -2.50 -11.55
CA PHE A 8 5.65 -1.20 -11.94
C PHE A 8 4.76 -1.29 -13.17
N LYS A 9 5.11 -2.13 -14.14
CA LYS A 9 4.30 -2.40 -15.33
C LYS A 9 3.01 -3.15 -14.97
N PHE A 10 3.11 -4.15 -14.10
CA PHE A 10 1.98 -4.95 -13.64
C PHE A 10 0.90 -4.09 -12.95
N TYR A 11 1.31 -3.19 -12.07
CA TYR A 11 0.42 -2.27 -11.36
C TYR A 11 0.15 -0.97 -12.11
N LYS A 12 0.70 -0.78 -13.31
CA LYS A 12 0.58 0.44 -14.12
C LYS A 12 1.06 1.69 -13.37
N ILE A 13 2.07 1.55 -12.51
CA ILE A 13 2.69 2.64 -11.78
C ILE A 13 3.54 3.44 -12.76
N LYS A 14 3.32 4.76 -12.82
CA LYS A 14 4.02 5.65 -13.75
C LYS A 14 5.30 6.17 -13.13
N PHE A 15 6.35 6.24 -13.93
CA PHE A 15 7.58 6.96 -13.56
C PHE A 15 7.35 8.47 -13.69
N ALA A 16 7.84 9.23 -12.71
CA ALA A 16 7.94 10.68 -12.76
C ALA A 16 9.25 11.09 -13.42
N SER A 17 10.33 10.33 -13.16
CA SER A 17 11.65 10.50 -13.80
C SER A 17 12.45 9.19 -13.77
N GLY A 18 13.50 9.12 -14.60
CA GLY A 18 14.36 7.94 -14.66
C GLY A 18 13.71 6.73 -15.31
N ARG A 19 14.06 5.52 -14.84
CA ARG A 19 13.66 4.26 -15.46
C ARG A 19 13.46 3.12 -14.46
N ASP A 20 12.88 2.03 -14.92
CA ASP A 20 12.79 0.76 -14.22
C ASP A 20 14.13 0.02 -14.17
N PHE A 21 14.20 -1.03 -13.38
CA PHE A 21 15.35 -1.93 -13.30
C PHE A 21 15.65 -2.60 -14.65
N ASP A 22 16.93 -2.74 -14.99
CA ASP A 22 17.39 -3.46 -16.17
C ASP A 22 18.37 -4.57 -15.72
N LEU A 23 17.98 -5.84 -15.85
CA LEU A 23 18.82 -6.98 -15.47
C LEU A 23 20.15 -7.06 -16.21
N ARG A 24 20.24 -6.45 -17.39
CA ARG A 24 21.50 -6.40 -18.15
C ARG A 24 22.54 -5.50 -17.48
N LYS A 25 22.10 -4.65 -16.54
CA LYS A 25 22.96 -3.75 -15.76
C LYS A 25 23.15 -4.31 -14.36
N THR A 26 24.31 -4.90 -14.12
CA THR A 26 24.67 -5.44 -12.80
C THR A 26 24.53 -4.41 -11.66
N SER A 27 24.78 -3.12 -11.94
CA SER A 27 24.58 -2.04 -10.98
C SER A 27 23.15 -1.93 -10.48
N ASP A 28 22.15 -2.16 -11.33
CA ASP A 28 20.73 -2.08 -10.96
C ASP A 28 20.33 -3.19 -9.99
N THR A 29 20.86 -4.40 -10.20
CA THR A 29 20.57 -5.54 -9.32
C THR A 29 21.31 -5.46 -7.98
N ILE A 30 22.50 -4.84 -7.95
CA ILE A 30 23.35 -4.78 -6.76
C ILE A 30 23.03 -3.55 -5.90
N SER A 31 22.94 -2.37 -6.49
CA SER A 31 22.87 -1.09 -5.79
C SER A 31 21.84 -0.11 -6.36
N GLY A 32 21.08 -0.49 -7.36
CA GLY A 32 19.98 0.32 -7.88
C GLY A 32 18.79 0.36 -6.95
N ALA A 33 18.14 1.53 -6.86
CA ALA A 33 16.88 1.71 -6.16
C ALA A 33 15.93 2.59 -6.97
N VAL A 34 14.65 2.23 -6.96
CA VAL A 34 13.57 3.09 -7.42
C VAL A 34 12.85 3.64 -6.21
N ILE A 35 12.60 4.94 -6.14
CA ILE A 35 11.95 5.61 -5.01
C ILE A 35 10.62 6.23 -5.45
N ASN A 36 9.73 6.54 -4.52
CA ASN A 36 8.55 7.34 -4.82
C ASN A 36 8.80 8.85 -4.60
N GLU A 37 7.90 9.69 -5.12
CA GLU A 37 8.00 11.16 -4.99
C GLU A 37 8.07 11.62 -3.54
N THR A 38 7.29 10.98 -2.66
CA THR A 38 7.31 11.27 -1.21
C THR A 38 8.68 10.99 -0.60
N PHE A 39 9.38 9.92 -1.00
CA PHE A 39 10.74 9.64 -0.54
C PHE A 39 11.72 10.72 -1.02
N ALA A 40 11.66 11.09 -2.31
CA ALA A 40 12.50 12.15 -2.86
C ALA A 40 12.31 13.46 -2.09
N LYS A 41 11.06 13.85 -1.85
CA LYS A 41 10.71 15.03 -1.03
C LYS A 41 11.30 14.97 0.39
N GLN A 42 11.20 13.85 1.05
CA GLN A 42 11.74 13.67 2.41
C GLN A 42 13.26 13.83 2.46
N MET A 43 13.95 13.45 1.39
CA MET A 43 15.40 13.63 1.25
C MET A 43 15.78 15.06 0.79
N GLY A 44 14.81 15.95 0.58
CA GLY A 44 15.03 17.30 0.06
C GLY A 44 15.35 17.33 -1.44
N TRP A 45 14.94 16.28 -2.19
CA TRP A 45 15.17 16.16 -3.63
C TRP A 45 13.87 16.43 -4.41
N ASN A 46 14.02 16.90 -5.65
CA ASN A 46 12.94 16.86 -6.64
C ASN A 46 13.07 15.62 -7.53
N ASN A 47 12.07 15.37 -8.39
CA ASN A 47 12.03 14.15 -9.20
C ASN A 47 13.22 14.02 -10.17
N GLU A 48 13.77 15.15 -10.64
CA GLU A 48 14.87 15.16 -11.62
C GLU A 48 16.23 15.03 -10.92
N ASN A 49 16.47 15.82 -9.87
CA ASN A 49 17.76 15.82 -9.18
C ASN A 49 17.93 14.64 -8.22
N ALA A 50 16.86 13.86 -7.96
CA ALA A 50 16.95 12.62 -7.21
C ALA A 50 17.70 11.53 -7.96
N LEU A 51 17.68 11.56 -9.30
CA LEU A 51 18.42 10.59 -10.12
C LEU A 51 19.91 10.66 -9.82
N GLU A 52 20.56 9.50 -9.82
CA GLU A 52 21.98 9.31 -9.53
C GLU A 52 22.40 9.66 -8.07
N LYS A 53 21.49 10.21 -7.23
CA LYS A 53 21.77 10.40 -5.81
C LYS A 53 21.90 9.07 -5.08
N GLU A 54 22.70 9.07 -4.02
CA GLU A 54 22.94 7.90 -3.19
C GLU A 54 22.31 8.10 -1.81
N PHE A 55 21.81 7.01 -1.24
CA PHE A 55 21.33 6.96 0.14
C PHE A 55 21.69 5.63 0.79
N ILE A 56 21.72 5.62 2.12
CA ILE A 56 21.95 4.42 2.93
C ILE A 56 20.65 4.10 3.66
N PRO A 57 20.00 2.95 3.38
CA PRO A 57 18.82 2.54 4.13
C PRO A 57 19.19 2.23 5.59
N GLY A 58 18.33 2.62 6.54
CA GLY A 58 18.61 2.45 7.98
C GLY A 58 18.84 0.99 8.42
N TRP A 59 18.37 0.00 7.65
CA TRP A 59 18.53 -1.42 7.93
C TRP A 59 19.85 -2.03 7.41
N ASP A 60 20.53 -1.38 6.44
CA ASP A 60 21.79 -1.89 5.84
C ASP A 60 23.05 -1.21 6.43
N GLY A 61 22.92 -0.04 7.04
CA GLY A 61 23.94 0.67 7.80
C GLY A 61 25.23 1.06 7.06
N LYS A 62 25.57 0.42 5.95
CA LYS A 62 26.86 0.62 5.24
C LYS A 62 26.71 0.73 3.72
N LYS A 63 25.73 0.07 3.11
CA LYS A 63 25.63 -0.02 1.67
C LYS A 63 24.86 1.15 1.08
N LYS A 64 25.51 1.82 0.15
CA LYS A 64 24.90 2.90 -0.63
C LYS A 64 24.07 2.35 -1.77
N TYR A 65 22.92 2.95 -1.97
CA TYR A 65 22.00 2.67 -3.05
C TYR A 65 21.83 3.90 -3.90
N LYS A 66 21.89 3.71 -5.21
CA LYS A 66 21.79 4.76 -6.20
C LYS A 66 20.37 4.83 -6.76
N VAL A 67 19.77 6.00 -6.78
CA VAL A 67 18.45 6.20 -7.36
C VAL A 67 18.53 6.13 -8.87
N ILE A 68 17.83 5.15 -9.48
CA ILE A 68 17.75 4.94 -10.92
C ILE A 68 16.43 5.41 -11.53
N GLY A 69 15.41 5.61 -10.67
CA GLY A 69 14.10 6.09 -11.08
C GLY A 69 13.28 6.59 -9.92
N VAL A 70 12.37 7.52 -10.22
CA VAL A 70 11.37 8.04 -9.30
C VAL A 70 10.00 7.71 -9.87
N VAL A 71 9.17 6.98 -9.12
CA VAL A 71 7.78 6.70 -9.48
C VAL A 71 6.83 7.69 -8.84
N LYS A 72 5.73 7.97 -9.53
CA LYS A 72 4.65 8.76 -8.94
C LYS A 72 4.13 8.11 -7.68
N ASP A 73 3.70 8.93 -6.74
CA ASP A 73 3.08 8.47 -5.52
C ASP A 73 1.84 7.62 -5.81
N PHE A 74 1.67 6.54 -5.08
CA PHE A 74 0.52 5.66 -5.15
C PHE A 74 0.17 5.09 -3.77
N TYR A 75 -1.06 4.69 -3.58
CA TYR A 75 -1.55 4.18 -2.30
C TYR A 75 -1.16 2.72 -2.10
N PHE A 76 0.00 2.50 -1.51
CA PHE A 76 0.53 1.16 -1.23
C PHE A 76 -0.28 0.41 -0.16
N GLN A 77 -0.78 1.13 0.84
CA GLN A 77 -1.54 0.58 1.98
C GLN A 77 -3.06 0.82 1.86
N GLY A 78 -3.54 1.26 0.70
CA GLY A 78 -4.93 1.62 0.47
C GLY A 78 -5.19 3.12 0.60
N VAL A 79 -6.31 3.57 0.04
CA VAL A 79 -6.67 5.00 -0.12
C VAL A 79 -6.88 5.77 1.19
N HIS A 80 -6.96 5.09 2.32
CA HIS A 80 -7.15 5.73 3.64
C HIS A 80 -5.84 5.93 4.40
N ALA A 81 -4.76 5.35 3.94
CA ALA A 81 -3.44 5.57 4.52
C ALA A 81 -2.73 6.70 3.77
N PRO A 82 -1.99 7.56 4.47
CA PRO A 82 -1.15 8.54 3.80
C PRO A 82 -0.10 7.82 2.94
N VAL A 83 0.30 8.48 1.86
CA VAL A 83 1.43 8.00 1.07
C VAL A 83 2.68 8.08 1.93
N VAL A 84 3.37 6.97 2.06
CA VAL A 84 4.62 6.89 2.84
C VAL A 84 5.83 6.89 1.90
N PRO A 85 7.00 7.35 2.37
CA PRO A 85 8.25 7.25 1.61
C PRO A 85 8.65 5.79 1.43
N VAL A 86 8.83 5.37 0.18
CA VAL A 86 9.18 3.98 -0.15
C VAL A 86 10.35 3.95 -1.12
N ALA A 87 11.29 3.06 -0.84
CA ALA A 87 12.33 2.67 -1.77
C ALA A 87 12.13 1.19 -2.18
N PHE A 88 12.21 0.92 -3.46
CA PHE A 88 12.08 -0.38 -4.08
C PHE A 88 13.43 -0.88 -4.53
N PHE A 89 13.70 -2.15 -4.27
CA PHE A 89 14.94 -2.83 -4.62
C PHE A 89 14.62 -4.06 -5.46
N ASN A 90 15.52 -4.44 -6.36
CA ASN A 90 15.34 -5.67 -7.11
C ASN A 90 15.41 -6.90 -6.19
N TYR A 91 14.49 -7.85 -6.38
CA TYR A 91 14.35 -9.04 -5.54
C TYR A 91 15.50 -10.05 -5.73
N GLU A 92 16.21 -10.05 -6.85
CA GLU A 92 17.31 -11.01 -7.13
C GLU A 92 18.48 -10.91 -6.15
N ARG A 93 18.42 -9.96 -5.24
CA ARG A 93 19.37 -9.88 -4.12
C ARG A 93 19.16 -11.05 -3.17
N ASN A 94 20.27 -11.61 -2.67
CA ASN A 94 20.29 -12.81 -1.84
C ASN A 94 19.32 -12.79 -0.64
N TRP A 95 19.14 -11.63 0.01
CA TRP A 95 18.22 -11.51 1.14
C TRP A 95 16.74 -11.52 0.73
N ALA A 96 16.42 -11.02 -0.46
CA ALA A 96 15.05 -10.92 -0.94
C ALA A 96 14.55 -12.26 -1.50
N LYS A 97 15.41 -13.07 -2.11
CA LYS A 97 15.06 -14.41 -2.62
C LYS A 97 14.46 -15.32 -1.55
N ASN A 98 14.97 -15.24 -0.33
CA ASN A 98 14.52 -16.08 0.78
C ASN A 98 13.30 -15.52 1.52
N ASN A 99 12.83 -14.32 1.17
CA ASN A 99 11.75 -13.61 1.85
C ASN A 99 10.58 -13.26 0.92
N MET A 100 10.42 -13.97 -0.19
CA MET A 100 9.23 -13.83 -1.04
C MET A 100 8.08 -14.64 -0.44
N HIS A 101 7.04 -13.94 -0.01
CA HIS A 101 5.90 -14.58 0.65
C HIS A 101 4.62 -14.57 -0.20
N ASN A 102 4.60 -13.81 -1.28
CA ASN A 102 3.39 -13.64 -2.09
C ASN A 102 3.70 -13.62 -3.59
N LEU A 103 3.05 -14.50 -4.34
CA LEU A 103 3.00 -14.47 -5.79
C LEU A 103 1.69 -13.84 -6.23
N GLN A 104 1.77 -12.83 -7.10
CA GLN A 104 0.57 -12.17 -7.62
C GLN A 104 0.38 -12.53 -9.08
N ILE A 105 -0.79 -13.08 -9.40
CA ILE A 105 -1.14 -13.54 -10.73
C ILE A 105 -2.37 -12.77 -11.20
N LYS A 106 -2.29 -12.20 -12.40
CA LYS A 106 -3.43 -11.59 -13.06
C LYS A 106 -4.10 -12.64 -13.96
N VAL A 107 -5.37 -12.94 -13.67
CA VAL A 107 -6.17 -13.88 -14.43
C VAL A 107 -7.20 -13.17 -15.30
N SER A 108 -7.59 -13.77 -16.45
CA SER A 108 -8.73 -13.30 -17.23
C SER A 108 -10.02 -13.50 -16.47
N LYS A 109 -11.02 -12.67 -16.76
CA LYS A 109 -12.36 -12.79 -16.17
C LYS A 109 -13.21 -13.89 -16.80
N ASP A 110 -12.82 -14.40 -17.98
CA ASP A 110 -13.63 -15.29 -18.79
C ASP A 110 -13.76 -16.70 -18.20
N ASP A 111 -12.70 -17.21 -17.57
CA ASP A 111 -12.68 -18.52 -16.92
C ASP A 111 -11.78 -18.49 -15.66
N ILE A 112 -12.27 -17.85 -14.61
CA ILE A 112 -11.54 -17.74 -13.34
C ILE A 112 -11.40 -19.12 -12.68
N GLU A 113 -12.50 -19.88 -12.63
CA GLU A 113 -12.52 -21.17 -11.93
C GLU A 113 -11.63 -22.21 -12.60
N GLY A 114 -11.71 -22.35 -13.92
CA GLY A 114 -10.85 -23.26 -14.67
C GLY A 114 -9.37 -22.83 -14.61
N THR A 115 -9.11 -21.52 -14.61
CA THR A 115 -7.74 -21.00 -14.45
C THR A 115 -7.19 -21.32 -13.07
N LEU A 116 -7.97 -21.14 -12.01
CA LEU A 116 -7.54 -21.49 -10.65
C LEU A 116 -7.24 -22.97 -10.50
N LYS A 117 -8.09 -23.85 -11.05
CA LYS A 117 -7.84 -25.30 -11.04
C LYS A 117 -6.54 -25.68 -11.77
N ARG A 118 -6.22 -25.02 -12.88
CA ARG A 118 -4.96 -25.23 -13.62
C ARG A 118 -3.75 -24.75 -12.81
N ILE A 119 -3.86 -23.58 -12.15
CA ILE A 119 -2.79 -23.04 -11.28
C ILE A 119 -2.60 -23.94 -10.07
N GLU A 120 -3.65 -24.40 -9.43
CA GLU A 120 -3.59 -25.33 -8.29
C GLU A 120 -2.91 -26.64 -8.66
N LYS A 121 -3.28 -27.23 -9.82
CA LYS A 121 -2.65 -28.43 -10.33
C LYS A 121 -1.16 -28.23 -10.58
N PHE A 122 -0.79 -27.12 -11.26
CA PHE A 122 0.61 -26.79 -11.50
C PHE A 122 1.39 -26.59 -10.18
N TRP A 123 0.78 -25.93 -9.19
CA TRP A 123 1.36 -25.70 -7.88
C TRP A 123 1.72 -27.03 -7.19
N LYS A 124 0.73 -27.92 -7.09
CA LYS A 124 0.87 -29.22 -6.42
C LYS A 124 1.82 -30.19 -7.14
N GLU A 125 1.85 -30.15 -8.46
CA GLU A 125 2.63 -31.12 -9.25
C GLU A 125 4.06 -30.65 -9.55
N LYS A 126 4.28 -29.36 -9.71
CA LYS A 126 5.54 -28.85 -10.27
C LYS A 126 6.21 -27.71 -9.50
N ALA A 127 5.43 -26.84 -8.88
CA ALA A 127 6.01 -25.66 -8.22
C ALA A 127 6.46 -25.99 -6.79
N GLU A 128 5.50 -26.30 -5.91
CA GLU A 128 5.74 -26.55 -4.48
C GLU A 128 4.85 -27.70 -3.97
N PRO A 129 5.19 -28.97 -4.28
CA PRO A 129 4.36 -30.13 -3.94
C PRO A 129 4.08 -30.31 -2.44
N GLY A 130 4.95 -29.76 -1.57
CA GLY A 130 4.84 -29.87 -0.11
C GLY A 130 4.03 -28.77 0.56
N TYR A 131 3.59 -27.75 -0.16
CA TYR A 131 2.87 -26.62 0.41
C TYR A 131 1.42 -26.55 -0.06
N PRO A 132 0.47 -26.19 0.83
CA PRO A 132 -0.93 -26.02 0.45
C PRO A 132 -1.07 -24.86 -0.54
N PHE A 133 -1.95 -25.04 -1.52
CA PHE A 133 -2.32 -23.96 -2.43
C PHE A 133 -3.34 -23.06 -1.72
N ASP A 134 -2.91 -21.90 -1.27
CA ASP A 134 -3.77 -20.88 -0.70
C ASP A 134 -3.77 -19.63 -1.57
N TYR A 135 -4.93 -19.05 -1.83
CA TYR A 135 -5.06 -17.87 -2.65
C TYR A 135 -6.11 -16.90 -2.14
N HIS A 136 -5.87 -15.63 -2.36
CA HIS A 136 -6.81 -14.57 -2.01
C HIS A 136 -7.01 -13.63 -3.20
N PHE A 137 -8.26 -13.31 -3.47
CA PHE A 137 -8.56 -12.25 -4.42
C PHE A 137 -8.32 -10.89 -3.77
N VAL A 138 -7.49 -10.07 -4.42
CA VAL A 138 -7.17 -8.71 -3.97
C VAL A 138 -8.44 -7.87 -3.79
N ASP A 139 -9.39 -7.98 -4.72
CA ASP A 139 -10.67 -7.26 -4.66
C ASP A 139 -11.49 -7.59 -3.42
N LYS A 140 -11.51 -8.87 -3.00
CA LYS A 140 -12.22 -9.29 -1.78
C LYS A 140 -11.56 -8.74 -0.52
N HIS A 141 -10.25 -8.65 -0.50
CA HIS A 141 -9.52 -8.07 0.61
C HIS A 141 -9.83 -6.58 0.78
N PHE A 142 -9.80 -5.82 -0.32
CA PHE A 142 -10.23 -4.41 -0.32
C PHE A 142 -11.68 -4.24 0.08
N ALA A 143 -12.60 -5.06 -0.45
CA ALA A 143 -14.01 -5.02 -0.08
C ALA A 143 -14.25 -5.27 1.41
N LYS A 144 -13.52 -6.18 2.05
CA LYS A 144 -13.59 -6.47 3.49
C LYS A 144 -13.13 -5.25 4.33
N THR A 145 -12.03 -4.62 3.94
CA THR A 145 -11.51 -3.41 4.59
C THR A 145 -12.50 -2.24 4.47
N LEU A 146 -13.07 -2.03 3.28
CA LEU A 146 -14.08 -0.99 3.06
C LEU A 146 -15.35 -1.22 3.88
N LYS A 147 -15.82 -2.47 3.99
CA LYS A 147 -16.98 -2.81 4.85
C LYS A 147 -16.71 -2.51 6.32
N LYS A 148 -15.51 -2.80 6.82
CA LYS A 148 -15.12 -2.48 8.20
C LYS A 148 -15.17 -0.96 8.46
N ASN A 149 -14.60 -0.17 7.57
CA ASN A 149 -14.59 1.29 7.67
C ASN A 149 -16.01 1.89 7.59
N LYS A 150 -16.88 1.33 6.73
CA LYS A 150 -18.28 1.74 6.63
C LYS A 150 -19.04 1.50 7.94
N LYS A 151 -18.84 0.34 8.58
CA LYS A 151 -19.45 0.04 9.89
C LYS A 151 -18.98 1.02 10.97
N GLN A 152 -17.69 1.32 11.05
CA GLN A 152 -17.16 2.30 12.00
C GLN A 152 -17.77 3.69 11.77
N ARG A 153 -17.85 4.15 10.52
CA ARG A 153 -18.45 5.44 10.19
C ARG A 153 -19.91 5.54 10.63
N ILE A 154 -20.72 4.49 10.41
CA ILE A 154 -22.12 4.44 10.86
C ILE A 154 -22.18 4.53 12.39
N LEU A 155 -21.35 3.80 13.11
CA LEU A 155 -21.30 3.80 14.56
C LEU A 155 -20.97 5.19 15.13
N PHE A 156 -19.98 5.87 14.56
CA PHE A 156 -19.63 7.25 14.92
C PHE A 156 -20.77 8.24 14.61
N THR A 157 -21.48 8.06 13.49
CA THR A 157 -22.62 8.93 13.15
C THR A 157 -23.74 8.78 14.16
N ILE A 158 -24.08 7.56 14.56
CA ILE A 158 -25.10 7.30 15.59
C ILE A 158 -24.68 7.92 16.93
N LEU A 159 -23.44 7.70 17.35
CA LEU A 159 -22.92 8.25 18.61
C LEU A 159 -23.00 9.78 18.63
N ASN A 160 -22.55 10.44 17.56
CA ASN A 160 -22.63 11.89 17.44
C ASN A 160 -24.07 12.41 17.47
N SER A 161 -25.00 11.68 16.84
CA SER A 161 -26.42 12.04 16.87
C SER A 161 -27.01 11.99 18.30
N VAL A 162 -26.65 10.96 19.07
CA VAL A 162 -27.07 10.83 20.46
C VAL A 162 -26.51 11.98 21.30
N VAL A 163 -25.24 12.30 21.17
CA VAL A 163 -24.59 13.42 21.88
C VAL A 163 -25.29 14.75 21.56
N LEU A 164 -25.63 14.98 20.29
CA LEU A 164 -26.33 16.20 19.87
C LEU A 164 -27.71 16.29 20.51
N ILE A 165 -28.50 15.21 20.56
CA ILE A 165 -29.80 15.16 21.19
C ILE A 165 -29.69 15.47 22.69
N VAL A 166 -28.75 14.88 23.41
CA VAL A 166 -28.52 15.12 24.82
C VAL A 166 -28.16 16.58 25.08
N ALA A 167 -27.28 17.17 24.25
CA ALA A 167 -26.90 18.58 24.33
C ALA A 167 -28.13 19.51 24.16
N LEU A 168 -28.97 19.24 23.16
CA LEU A 168 -30.20 20.02 22.94
C LEU A 168 -31.18 19.90 24.09
N LEU A 169 -31.36 18.72 24.66
CA LEU A 169 -32.22 18.52 25.85
C LEU A 169 -31.67 19.30 27.06
N GLY A 170 -30.34 19.29 27.25
CA GLY A 170 -29.71 20.09 28.32
C GLY A 170 -29.92 21.60 28.15
N LEU A 171 -29.79 22.12 26.95
CA LEU A 171 -30.06 23.53 26.63
C LEU A 171 -31.54 23.88 26.85
N PHE A 172 -32.44 22.99 26.43
CA PHE A 172 -33.88 23.18 26.64
C PHE A 172 -34.22 23.22 28.13
N ALA A 173 -33.70 22.29 28.94
CA ALA A 173 -33.91 22.27 30.38
C ALA A 173 -33.38 23.54 31.07
N LEU A 174 -32.19 24.01 30.73
CA LEU A 174 -31.62 25.26 31.24
C LEU A 174 -32.48 26.49 30.86
N SER A 175 -32.92 26.55 29.60
CA SER A 175 -33.78 27.65 29.13
C SER A 175 -35.12 27.67 29.87
N SER A 176 -35.74 26.53 30.12
CA SER A 176 -36.98 26.39 30.88
C SER A 176 -36.82 26.87 32.32
N LEU A 177 -35.72 26.48 32.99
CA LEU A 177 -35.41 26.93 34.35
C LEU A 177 -35.20 28.46 34.42
N LEU A 178 -34.51 29.05 33.46
CA LEU A 178 -34.30 30.50 33.43
C LEU A 178 -35.61 31.30 33.23
N ILE A 179 -36.52 30.77 32.42
CA ILE A 179 -37.84 31.39 32.22
C ILE A 179 -38.67 31.31 33.53
N GLU A 180 -38.67 30.17 34.20
CA GLU A 180 -39.41 30.02 35.49
C GLU A 180 -38.89 30.93 36.59
N GLN A 181 -37.56 31.18 36.64
CA GLN A 181 -36.97 32.13 37.59
C GLN A 181 -37.31 33.60 37.32
N LYS A 182 -37.55 33.95 36.04
CA LYS A 182 -37.94 35.34 35.69
C LYS A 182 -39.42 35.63 35.83
N LEU A 183 -40.25 34.61 35.95
CA LEU A 183 -41.71 34.75 36.12
C LEU A 183 -42.15 34.81 37.59
N LYS A 184 -41.24 34.59 38.51
CA LYS A 184 -41.40 34.83 39.97
C LYS A 184 -40.81 36.19 40.34
#